data_6b08575f28d7b3171e9151605018bfbc
#
_entry.id   6b08575f28d7b3171e9151605018bfbc
#
_cell.length_a   1.000
_cell.length_b   1.000
_cell.length_c   1.000
_cell.angle_alpha   90.00
_cell.angle_beta   90.00
_cell.angle_gamma   90.00
#
_symmetry.space_group_name_H-M   'P 1'
#
loop_
_entity.id
_entity.type
_entity.pdbx_description
1 polymer ?
#
loop_
_entity_poly.entity_id
_entity_poly.type
_entity_poly.pdbx_seq_one_letter_code
_entity_poly.pdbx_strand_id
1 'polypeptide(L)'
;PPKAIERYKEWLNLGYEGEMTYMSRNFERRSDLGIVFPGVKSVICLRTNYLTADKGMEFTDNVDRGDISLYALNEDYHNVLVKRHRALEDKIKEEFDGSRTKVYIDTGPILEKPLAQNAGLGWVGKHTNLITEDVGSYYFLSEILIDVALLQSEPATDRCGTCRSCIDICPTKAIVAPYVLDSRKCISYLTIELKGIIPLEFRKAIGNHIYGCDDCQIVCPWNSFAVKTDEEAFREGDGSRQLVELMRM
;
A
#
# COMPACT_ATOMS: atom_id res chain seq x y z
N PRO A 1 -4.73 13.88 9.49
CA PRO A 1 -3.87 15.01 9.08
C PRO A 1 -4.61 15.92 8.10
N PRO A 2 -4.86 17.22 8.40
CA PRO A 2 -5.71 18.10 7.58
C PRO A 2 -5.28 18.17 6.12
N LYS A 3 -4.00 18.38 5.85
CA LYS A 3 -3.46 18.44 4.47
C LYS A 3 -3.69 17.14 3.67
N ALA A 4 -3.66 15.98 4.32
CA ALA A 4 -3.93 14.72 3.64
C ALA A 4 -5.41 14.58 3.27
N ILE A 5 -6.31 15.08 4.11
CA ILE A 5 -7.75 15.10 3.85
C ILE A 5 -8.06 16.03 2.68
N GLU A 6 -7.45 17.22 2.63
CA GLU A 6 -7.59 18.16 1.50
C GLU A 6 -7.14 17.53 0.19
N ARG A 7 -5.95 16.92 0.15
CA ARG A 7 -5.43 16.21 -1.03
C ARG A 7 -6.33 15.04 -1.45
N TYR A 8 -6.87 14.31 -0.48
CA TYR A 8 -7.79 13.21 -0.74
C TYR A 8 -9.10 13.72 -1.37
N LYS A 9 -9.65 14.83 -0.87
CA LYS A 9 -10.82 15.49 -1.44
C LYS A 9 -10.57 15.97 -2.88
N GLU A 10 -9.41 16.58 -3.13
CA GLU A 10 -9.01 17.01 -4.48
C GLU A 10 -8.90 15.82 -5.43
N TRP A 11 -8.29 14.72 -4.99
CA TRP A 11 -8.14 13.49 -5.76
C TRP A 11 -9.49 12.87 -6.14
N LEU A 12 -10.47 12.85 -5.22
CA LEU A 12 -11.84 12.44 -5.48
C LEU A 12 -12.55 13.38 -6.46
N ASN A 13 -12.38 14.70 -6.31
CA ASN A 13 -12.98 15.69 -7.22
C ASN A 13 -12.48 15.54 -8.66
N LEU A 14 -11.27 15.02 -8.85
CA LEU A 14 -10.70 14.71 -10.17
C LEU A 14 -11.18 13.35 -10.72
N GLY A 15 -11.94 12.57 -9.95
CA GLY A 15 -12.40 11.23 -10.31
C GLY A 15 -11.25 10.23 -10.46
N TYR A 16 -10.16 10.45 -9.76
CA TYR A 16 -8.95 9.60 -9.86
C TYR A 16 -9.11 8.25 -9.18
N GLU A 17 -10.14 8.06 -8.37
CA GLU A 17 -10.50 6.77 -7.77
C GLU A 17 -11.04 5.75 -8.79
N GLY A 18 -11.52 6.21 -9.93
CA GLY A 18 -12.13 5.33 -10.94
C GLY A 18 -13.35 4.59 -10.38
N GLU A 19 -13.38 3.27 -10.53
CA GLU A 19 -14.50 2.44 -10.06
C GLU A 19 -14.46 2.09 -8.56
N MET A 20 -13.42 2.52 -7.83
CA MET A 20 -13.30 2.34 -6.37
C MET A 20 -14.27 3.24 -5.59
N THR A 21 -15.58 3.10 -5.85
CA THR A 21 -16.63 3.93 -5.23
C THR A 21 -16.65 3.86 -3.70
N TYR A 22 -16.05 2.83 -3.11
CA TYR A 22 -15.88 2.73 -1.66
C TYR A 22 -14.95 3.83 -1.10
N MET A 23 -14.12 4.43 -1.93
CA MET A 23 -13.31 5.59 -1.55
C MET A 23 -14.21 6.80 -1.30
N SER A 24 -14.99 7.24 -2.27
CA SER A 24 -15.87 8.42 -2.14
C SER A 24 -16.98 8.22 -1.09
N ARG A 25 -17.62 7.05 -1.05
CA ARG A 25 -18.68 6.72 -0.07
C ARG A 25 -18.23 6.78 1.38
N ASN A 26 -16.97 6.54 1.66
CA ASN A 26 -16.42 6.53 3.01
C ASN A 26 -15.58 7.79 3.32
N PHE A 27 -15.77 8.89 2.59
CA PHE A 27 -14.98 10.11 2.77
C PHE A 27 -15.01 10.62 4.22
N GLU A 28 -16.19 10.73 4.84
CA GLU A 28 -16.35 11.23 6.21
C GLU A 28 -15.59 10.35 7.22
N ARG A 29 -15.73 9.03 7.10
CA ARG A 29 -15.01 8.06 7.96
C ARG A 29 -13.51 8.16 7.79
N ARG A 30 -13.02 8.32 6.55
CA ARG A 30 -11.58 8.49 6.27
C ARG A 30 -11.05 9.82 6.78
N SER A 31 -11.91 10.82 6.89
CA SER A 31 -11.55 12.17 7.33
C SER A 31 -11.59 12.33 8.86
N ASP A 32 -12.45 11.57 9.55
CA ASP A 32 -12.62 11.63 11.00
C ASP A 32 -12.63 10.23 11.63
N LEU A 33 -11.55 9.92 12.33
CA LEU A 33 -11.40 8.65 13.05
C LEU A 33 -12.40 8.51 14.20
N GLY A 34 -12.93 9.61 14.73
CA GLY A 34 -13.97 9.60 15.76
C GLY A 34 -15.28 8.94 15.30
N ILE A 35 -15.59 9.04 13.98
CA ILE A 35 -16.74 8.33 13.38
C ILE A 35 -16.48 6.82 13.31
N VAL A 36 -15.23 6.45 13.07
CA VAL A 36 -14.82 5.04 12.90
C VAL A 36 -14.68 4.33 14.23
N PHE A 37 -14.13 5.05 15.23
CA PHE A 37 -13.94 4.57 16.59
C PHE A 37 -14.21 5.70 17.59
N PRO A 38 -15.45 5.84 18.10
CA PRO A 38 -15.81 6.89 19.05
C PRO A 38 -14.96 6.81 20.32
N GLY A 39 -14.34 7.93 20.65
CA GLY A 39 -13.43 8.05 21.79
C GLY A 39 -11.96 7.72 21.49
N VAL A 40 -11.59 7.56 20.21
CA VAL A 40 -10.18 7.38 19.81
C VAL A 40 -9.31 8.52 20.33
N LYS A 41 -8.17 8.20 20.93
CA LYS A 41 -7.18 9.17 21.41
C LYS A 41 -5.83 8.98 20.75
N SER A 42 -5.51 7.76 20.36
CA SER A 42 -4.25 7.44 19.68
C SER A 42 -4.43 6.40 18.57
N VAL A 43 -3.47 6.39 17.65
CA VAL A 43 -3.37 5.37 16.60
C VAL A 43 -1.97 4.80 16.65
N ILE A 44 -1.86 3.49 16.80
CA ILE A 44 -0.60 2.76 16.69
C ILE A 44 -0.52 2.27 15.24
N CYS A 45 0.44 2.79 14.48
CA CYS A 45 0.68 2.37 13.11
C CYS A 45 1.78 1.31 13.07
N LEU A 46 1.54 0.24 12.34
CA LEU A 46 2.43 -0.90 12.24
C LEU A 46 2.79 -1.16 10.76
N ARG A 47 3.95 -1.76 10.55
CA ARG A 47 4.38 -2.24 9.24
C ARG A 47 4.83 -3.70 9.33
N THR A 48 4.49 -4.51 8.34
CA THR A 48 4.95 -5.89 8.23
C THR A 48 5.57 -6.10 6.86
N ASN A 49 6.87 -6.41 6.84
CA ASN A 49 7.63 -6.63 5.62
C ASN A 49 7.11 -7.87 4.87
N TYR A 50 6.92 -7.74 3.55
CA TYR A 50 6.52 -8.85 2.68
C TYR A 50 7.54 -9.19 1.59
N LEU A 51 8.68 -8.51 1.55
CA LEU A 51 9.68 -8.75 0.51
C LEU A 51 10.28 -10.17 0.65
N THR A 52 10.01 -11.04 -0.30
CA THR A 52 10.46 -12.43 -0.29
C THR A 52 11.65 -12.68 -1.21
N ALA A 53 11.68 -11.99 -2.35
CA ALA A 53 12.69 -12.16 -3.38
C ALA A 53 13.15 -10.82 -3.94
N ASP A 54 14.37 -10.77 -4.46
CA ASP A 54 14.82 -9.65 -5.26
C ASP A 54 14.08 -9.69 -6.60
N LYS A 55 13.43 -8.57 -6.94
CA LYS A 55 12.72 -8.40 -8.20
C LYS A 55 13.30 -7.19 -8.92
N GLY A 56 13.88 -7.41 -10.07
CA GLY A 56 14.38 -6.36 -10.95
C GLY A 56 13.46 -6.13 -12.14
N MET A 57 13.77 -5.14 -12.98
CA MET A 57 13.00 -4.80 -14.19
C MET A 57 13.02 -5.92 -15.23
N GLU A 58 13.97 -6.86 -15.16
CA GLU A 58 14.02 -8.03 -16.05
C GLU A 58 12.79 -8.94 -15.96
N PHE A 59 12.07 -8.91 -14.84
CA PHE A 59 10.81 -9.63 -14.69
C PHE A 59 9.68 -8.97 -15.48
N THR A 60 9.64 -7.65 -15.50
CA THR A 60 8.59 -6.88 -16.18
C THR A 60 8.78 -6.86 -17.70
N ASP A 61 10.01 -7.09 -18.18
CA ASP A 61 10.34 -7.14 -19.61
C ASP A 61 10.27 -8.55 -20.21
N ASN A 62 9.99 -9.58 -19.42
CA ASN A 62 9.94 -10.97 -19.88
C ASN A 62 8.62 -11.29 -20.57
N VAL A 63 8.65 -11.42 -21.88
CA VAL A 63 7.44 -11.67 -22.71
C VAL A 63 6.83 -13.06 -22.53
N ASP A 64 7.56 -14.03 -21.98
CA ASP A 64 7.12 -15.41 -21.84
C ASP A 64 6.53 -15.71 -20.45
N ARG A 65 6.69 -14.80 -19.51
CA ARG A 65 6.24 -14.97 -18.13
C ARG A 65 5.30 -13.85 -17.72
N GLY A 66 4.22 -14.22 -17.03
CA GLY A 66 3.35 -13.25 -16.38
C GLY A 66 3.98 -12.69 -15.11
N ASP A 67 3.83 -11.39 -14.90
CA ASP A 67 4.30 -10.71 -13.71
C ASP A 67 3.18 -10.49 -12.71
N ILE A 68 3.41 -10.90 -11.46
CA ILE A 68 2.52 -10.69 -10.31
C ILE A 68 3.28 -9.85 -9.29
N SER A 69 2.62 -8.83 -8.77
CA SER A 69 3.19 -7.98 -7.73
C SER A 69 3.58 -8.79 -6.49
N LEU A 70 4.73 -8.49 -5.92
CA LEU A 70 5.34 -9.24 -4.81
C LEU A 70 4.41 -9.41 -3.60
N TYR A 71 3.58 -8.42 -3.32
CA TYR A 71 2.66 -8.49 -2.18
C TYR A 71 1.60 -9.59 -2.31
N ALA A 72 1.30 -10.05 -3.53
CA ALA A 72 0.23 -11.00 -3.83
C ALA A 72 0.73 -12.44 -4.03
N LEU A 73 2.01 -12.71 -3.84
CA LEU A 73 2.62 -14.01 -4.14
C LEU A 73 2.43 -15.08 -3.07
N ASN A 74 2.01 -14.70 -1.89
CA ASN A 74 2.06 -15.53 -0.70
C ASN A 74 0.69 -15.72 -0.06
N GLU A 75 0.66 -16.23 1.16
CA GLU A 75 -0.58 -16.33 1.94
C GLU A 75 -1.23 -14.95 2.06
N ASP A 76 -2.55 -14.92 2.05
CA ASP A 76 -3.32 -13.69 2.21
C ASP A 76 -2.93 -12.99 3.53
N TYR A 77 -2.28 -11.83 3.38
CA TYR A 77 -1.76 -11.05 4.50
C TYR A 77 -2.83 -10.63 5.51
N HIS A 78 -4.09 -10.52 5.11
CA HIS A 78 -5.18 -10.26 6.05
C HIS A 78 -5.28 -11.38 7.10
N ASN A 79 -5.16 -12.64 6.67
CA ASN A 79 -5.21 -13.78 7.57
C ASN A 79 -3.98 -13.87 8.48
N VAL A 80 -2.80 -13.57 7.93
CA VAL A 80 -1.54 -13.59 8.66
C VAL A 80 -1.51 -12.50 9.72
N LEU A 81 -1.83 -11.26 9.34
CA LEU A 81 -1.76 -10.10 10.23
C LEU A 81 -2.82 -10.11 11.32
N VAL A 82 -4.05 -10.59 11.04
CA VAL A 82 -5.10 -10.69 12.06
C VAL A 82 -4.65 -11.49 13.28
N LYS A 83 -3.95 -12.60 13.09
CA LYS A 83 -3.45 -13.43 14.22
C LYS A 83 -2.47 -12.65 15.10
N ARG A 84 -1.52 -11.92 14.46
CA ARG A 84 -0.52 -11.10 15.15
C ARG A 84 -1.14 -9.93 15.90
N HIS A 85 -2.11 -9.26 15.28
CA HIS A 85 -2.78 -8.11 15.88
C HIS A 85 -3.61 -8.51 17.10
N ARG A 86 -4.26 -9.68 17.09
CA ARG A 86 -4.97 -10.18 18.27
C ARG A 86 -4.02 -10.34 19.47
N ALA A 87 -2.86 -10.95 19.25
CA ALA A 87 -1.88 -11.11 20.33
C ALA A 87 -1.36 -9.75 20.86
N LEU A 88 -1.24 -8.75 19.97
CA LEU A 88 -0.85 -7.40 20.36
C LEU A 88 -1.98 -6.66 21.10
N GLU A 89 -3.24 -6.81 20.66
CA GLU A 89 -4.40 -6.26 21.36
C GLU A 89 -4.54 -6.82 22.78
N ASP A 90 -4.28 -8.10 22.98
CA ASP A 90 -4.34 -8.74 24.31
C ASP A 90 -3.28 -8.09 25.23
N LYS A 91 -2.06 -7.91 24.77
CA LYS A 91 -1.00 -7.21 25.52
C LYS A 91 -1.34 -5.74 25.82
N ILE A 92 -1.95 -5.04 24.86
CA ILE A 92 -2.40 -3.65 25.06
C ILE A 92 -3.46 -3.59 26.17
N LYS A 93 -4.40 -4.55 26.19
CA LYS A 93 -5.43 -4.63 27.24
C LYS A 93 -4.88 -5.00 28.61
N GLU A 94 -3.82 -5.83 28.65
CA GLU A 94 -3.10 -6.14 29.91
C GLU A 94 -2.41 -4.91 30.48
N GLU A 95 -1.79 -4.07 29.61
CA GLU A 95 -1.08 -2.85 30.03
C GLU A 95 -2.04 -1.70 30.37
N PHE A 96 -3.13 -1.57 29.61
CA PHE A 96 -4.12 -0.51 29.76
C PHE A 96 -5.50 -1.10 30.09
N ASP A 97 -5.71 -1.48 31.34
CA ASP A 97 -6.97 -2.09 31.79
C ASP A 97 -8.19 -1.23 31.43
N GLY A 98 -9.21 -1.88 30.89
CA GLY A 98 -10.46 -1.24 30.45
C GLY A 98 -10.34 -0.47 29.12
N SER A 99 -9.18 -0.46 28.45
CA SER A 99 -9.04 0.17 27.14
C SER A 99 -9.79 -0.58 26.05
N ARG A 100 -10.27 0.18 25.06
CA ARG A 100 -10.88 -0.37 23.85
C ARG A 100 -9.93 -0.15 22.67
N THR A 101 -9.87 -1.15 21.82
CA THR A 101 -9.06 -1.15 20.59
C THR A 101 -9.89 -1.46 19.38
N LYS A 102 -9.45 -1.02 18.21
CA LYS A 102 -9.99 -1.41 16.91
C LYS A 102 -8.87 -1.52 15.90
N VAL A 103 -8.71 -2.70 15.32
CA VAL A 103 -7.67 -3.00 14.33
C VAL A 103 -8.20 -2.79 12.92
N TYR A 104 -7.36 -2.23 12.06
CA TYR A 104 -7.53 -2.19 10.62
C TYR A 104 -6.30 -2.76 9.93
N ILE A 105 -6.55 -3.51 8.85
CA ILE A 105 -5.56 -4.06 7.95
C ILE A 105 -6.12 -3.82 6.55
N ASP A 106 -5.58 -2.83 5.83
CA ASP A 106 -5.98 -2.44 4.47
C ASP A 106 -7.46 -2.06 4.29
N THR A 107 -8.39 -2.93 4.64
CA THR A 107 -9.82 -2.79 4.34
C THR A 107 -10.57 -1.73 5.15
N GLY A 108 -9.90 -1.02 6.04
CA GLY A 108 -10.49 0.01 6.89
C GLY A 108 -10.80 1.32 6.16
N PRO A 109 -11.87 2.04 6.55
CA PRO A 109 -12.14 3.37 6.01
C PRO A 109 -11.29 4.44 6.72
N ILE A 110 -9.97 4.30 6.64
CA ILE A 110 -8.98 5.20 7.24
C ILE A 110 -7.90 5.58 6.21
N LEU A 111 -7.14 6.63 6.48
CA LEU A 111 -6.02 7.08 5.64
C LEU A 111 -4.71 6.53 6.21
N GLU A 112 -4.40 5.25 5.99
CA GLU A 112 -3.26 4.53 6.57
C GLU A 112 -1.92 5.23 6.34
N LYS A 113 -1.56 5.51 5.09
CA LYS A 113 -0.25 6.11 4.75
C LYS A 113 -0.03 7.48 5.41
N PRO A 114 -0.99 8.42 5.42
CA PRO A 114 -0.86 9.65 6.18
C PRO A 114 -0.80 9.46 7.70
N LEU A 115 -1.48 8.48 8.27
CA LEU A 115 -1.37 8.13 9.68
C LEU A 115 0.01 7.59 10.00
N ALA A 116 0.50 6.65 9.20
CA ALA A 116 1.83 6.07 9.33
C ALA A 116 2.95 7.13 9.20
N GLN A 117 2.80 8.11 8.30
CA GLN A 117 3.74 9.23 8.19
C GLN A 117 3.72 10.11 9.45
N ASN A 118 2.54 10.40 10.01
CA ASN A 118 2.44 11.16 11.27
C ASN A 118 2.97 10.38 12.45
N ALA A 119 2.89 9.06 12.43
CA ALA A 119 3.48 8.19 13.45
C ALA A 119 5.01 7.99 13.30
N GLY A 120 5.64 8.64 12.31
CA GLY A 120 7.08 8.56 12.12
C GLY A 120 7.59 7.28 11.44
N LEU A 121 6.70 6.40 10.95
CA LEU A 121 7.12 5.16 10.30
C LEU A 121 7.88 5.40 8.98
N GLY A 122 7.53 6.45 8.26
CA GLY A 122 8.12 6.79 6.97
C GLY A 122 7.34 7.91 6.30
N TRP A 123 7.67 8.25 5.08
CA TRP A 123 7.00 9.31 4.31
C TRP A 123 6.26 8.77 3.10
N VAL A 124 5.19 9.42 2.71
CA VAL A 124 4.52 9.13 1.44
C VAL A 124 5.42 9.60 0.30
N GLY A 125 5.91 8.65 -0.51
CA GLY A 125 6.77 8.94 -1.64
C GLY A 125 6.03 9.52 -2.85
N LYS A 126 6.77 9.98 -3.88
CA LYS A 126 6.19 10.53 -5.12
C LYS A 126 5.32 9.51 -5.88
N HIS A 127 5.53 8.22 -5.68
CA HIS A 127 4.69 7.12 -6.20
C HIS A 127 3.49 6.77 -5.30
N THR A 128 3.25 7.55 -4.26
CA THR A 128 2.15 7.40 -3.28
C THR A 128 2.21 6.21 -2.33
N ASN A 129 3.26 5.37 -2.39
CA ASN A 129 3.52 4.39 -1.34
C ASN A 129 4.29 5.02 -0.18
N LEU A 130 4.16 4.44 1.02
CA LEU A 130 4.97 4.84 2.16
C LEU A 130 6.38 4.25 2.01
N ILE A 131 7.41 5.06 2.26
CA ILE A 131 8.82 4.69 2.19
C ILE A 131 9.44 4.87 3.58
N THR A 132 10.28 3.93 3.98
CA THR A 132 11.08 4.04 5.21
C THR A 132 12.57 4.04 4.86
N GLU A 133 13.39 4.62 5.72
CA GLU A 133 14.85 4.74 5.47
C GLU A 133 15.57 3.39 5.52
N ASP A 134 15.09 2.49 6.34
CA ASP A 134 15.78 1.24 6.72
C ASP A 134 15.34 0.01 5.91
N VAL A 135 14.07 -0.01 5.40
CA VAL A 135 13.52 -1.21 4.73
C VAL A 135 12.76 -0.89 3.44
N GLY A 136 12.86 0.33 2.92
CA GLY A 136 12.22 0.70 1.65
C GLY A 136 10.70 0.80 1.75
N SER A 137 9.96 0.17 0.83
CA SER A 137 8.49 0.29 0.72
C SER A 137 7.75 -1.05 0.60
N TYR A 138 8.42 -2.18 0.75
CA TYR A 138 7.83 -3.52 0.62
C TYR A 138 7.24 -4.03 1.93
N TYR A 139 6.16 -3.38 2.42
CA TYR A 139 5.48 -3.78 3.64
C TYR A 139 3.98 -3.46 3.60
N PHE A 140 3.22 -4.26 4.32
CA PHE A 140 1.82 -3.99 4.62
C PHE A 140 1.72 -3.01 5.78
N LEU A 141 0.72 -2.13 5.72
CA LEU A 141 0.36 -1.25 6.83
C LEU A 141 -0.81 -1.85 7.61
N SER A 142 -0.86 -1.51 8.88
CA SER A 142 -2.02 -1.78 9.72
C SER A 142 -2.04 -0.81 10.90
N GLU A 143 -3.23 -0.56 11.43
CA GLU A 143 -3.45 0.38 12.50
C GLU A 143 -4.26 -0.21 13.63
N ILE A 144 -3.89 0.16 14.87
CA ILE A 144 -4.67 -0.10 16.07
C ILE A 144 -5.12 1.25 16.61
N LEU A 145 -6.42 1.53 16.48
CA LEU A 145 -7.05 2.68 17.13
C LEU A 145 -7.30 2.33 18.59
N ILE A 146 -6.99 3.28 19.50
CA ILE A 146 -7.11 3.06 20.95
C ILE A 146 -7.66 4.31 21.64
N ASP A 147 -8.47 4.12 22.68
CA ASP A 147 -9.05 5.20 23.50
C ASP A 147 -8.15 5.65 24.68
N VAL A 148 -6.88 5.27 24.64
CA VAL A 148 -5.84 5.73 25.57
C VAL A 148 -4.96 6.76 24.88
N ALA A 149 -4.60 7.84 25.58
CA ALA A 149 -3.64 8.82 25.10
C ALA A 149 -2.23 8.27 25.25
N LEU A 150 -1.55 8.05 24.14
CA LEU A 150 -0.15 7.63 24.07
C LEU A 150 0.75 8.81 23.72
N LEU A 151 2.04 8.68 24.01
CA LEU A 151 3.03 9.66 23.60
C LEU A 151 3.09 9.71 22.07
N GLN A 152 2.95 10.91 21.52
CA GLN A 152 2.99 11.10 20.06
C GLN A 152 4.42 11.02 19.54
N SER A 153 4.61 10.27 18.45
CA SER A 153 5.86 10.25 17.69
C SER A 153 6.01 11.50 16.82
N GLU A 154 7.24 11.84 16.47
CA GLU A 154 7.52 12.91 15.50
C GLU A 154 7.18 12.45 14.09
N PRO A 155 6.49 13.26 13.28
CA PRO A 155 6.19 12.92 11.89
C PRO A 155 7.44 12.73 11.04
N ALA A 156 7.43 11.74 10.16
CA ALA A 156 8.50 11.53 9.21
C ALA A 156 8.53 12.63 8.13
N THR A 157 9.74 13.05 7.77
CA THR A 157 9.97 14.05 6.71
C THR A 157 10.18 13.40 5.36
N ASP A 158 9.72 14.06 4.29
CA ASP A 158 9.93 13.61 2.91
C ASP A 158 11.41 13.65 2.52
N ARG A 159 11.88 12.56 1.91
CA ARG A 159 13.25 12.41 1.42
C ARG A 159 13.33 12.04 -0.05
N CYS A 160 12.26 12.21 -0.82
CA CYS A 160 12.27 11.99 -2.27
C CYS A 160 13.13 13.01 -3.02
N GLY A 161 13.35 14.20 -2.48
CA GLY A 161 14.20 15.24 -3.08
C GLY A 161 13.88 15.51 -4.55
N THR A 162 14.89 15.57 -5.41
CA THR A 162 14.75 15.80 -6.86
C THR A 162 14.51 14.53 -7.67
N CYS A 163 14.56 13.32 -7.04
CA CYS A 163 14.38 12.04 -7.73
C CYS A 163 13.02 11.95 -8.44
N ARG A 164 13.01 11.37 -9.66
CA ARG A 164 11.82 11.17 -10.49
C ARG A 164 11.69 9.74 -11.03
N SER A 165 12.54 8.82 -10.61
CA SER A 165 12.63 7.47 -11.20
C SER A 165 11.27 6.77 -11.30
N CYS A 166 10.45 6.80 -10.23
CA CYS A 166 9.12 6.20 -10.21
C CYS A 166 8.12 6.87 -11.19
N ILE A 167 8.25 8.18 -11.43
CA ILE A 167 7.41 8.92 -12.38
C ILE A 167 7.80 8.55 -13.82
N ASP A 168 9.09 8.50 -14.07
CA ASP A 168 9.64 8.32 -15.42
C ASP A 168 9.46 6.88 -15.90
N ILE A 169 9.60 5.88 -15.02
CA ILE A 169 9.43 4.45 -15.34
C ILE A 169 7.96 4.07 -15.59
N CYS A 170 6.99 4.72 -14.96
CA CYS A 170 5.59 4.31 -15.02
C CYS A 170 5.10 4.16 -16.46
N PRO A 171 4.77 2.93 -16.94
CA PRO A 171 4.50 2.68 -18.35
C PRO A 171 3.25 3.40 -18.86
N THR A 172 2.24 3.53 -18.00
CA THR A 172 0.96 4.16 -18.29
C THR A 172 0.88 5.63 -17.89
N LYS A 173 1.97 6.17 -17.32
CA LYS A 173 2.04 7.55 -16.80
C LYS A 173 0.93 7.85 -15.78
N ALA A 174 0.65 6.87 -14.92
CA ALA A 174 -0.35 6.97 -13.87
C ALA A 174 0.04 7.97 -12.77
N ILE A 175 1.34 8.14 -12.49
CA ILE A 175 1.85 9.18 -11.57
C ILE A 175 1.87 10.49 -12.34
N VAL A 176 0.77 11.22 -12.29
CA VAL A 176 0.54 12.43 -13.12
C VAL A 176 1.30 13.67 -12.61
N ALA A 177 1.64 13.68 -11.33
CA ALA A 177 2.50 14.65 -10.68
C ALA A 177 3.15 14.01 -9.44
N PRO A 178 4.22 14.57 -8.88
CA PRO A 178 4.76 14.10 -7.61
C PRO A 178 3.66 14.00 -6.54
N TYR A 179 3.53 12.82 -5.93
CA TYR A 179 2.51 12.50 -4.89
C TYR A 179 1.06 12.44 -5.39
N VAL A 180 0.83 12.45 -6.71
CA VAL A 180 -0.51 12.39 -7.31
C VAL A 180 -0.60 11.24 -8.30
N LEU A 181 -1.46 10.27 -8.00
CA LEU A 181 -1.73 9.10 -8.82
C LEU A 181 -3.13 9.18 -9.41
N ASP A 182 -3.26 9.07 -10.73
CA ASP A 182 -4.53 8.77 -11.39
C ASP A 182 -4.70 7.25 -11.43
N SER A 183 -5.53 6.70 -10.53
CA SER A 183 -5.71 5.24 -10.44
C SER A 183 -6.23 4.63 -11.73
N ARG A 184 -7.03 5.34 -12.51
CA ARG A 184 -7.60 4.85 -13.77
C ARG A 184 -6.54 4.48 -14.81
N LYS A 185 -5.31 4.95 -14.62
CA LYS A 185 -4.16 4.64 -15.47
C LYS A 185 -3.19 3.65 -14.82
N CYS A 186 -3.29 3.43 -13.51
CA CYS A 186 -2.36 2.56 -12.79
C CYS A 186 -2.58 1.10 -13.15
N ILE A 187 -1.51 0.39 -13.53
CA ILE A 187 -1.59 -1.05 -13.87
C ILE A 187 -2.16 -1.84 -12.69
N SER A 188 -1.78 -1.51 -11.46
CA SER A 188 -2.34 -2.16 -10.27
C SER A 188 -3.86 -2.00 -10.21
N TYR A 189 -4.39 -0.81 -10.44
CA TYR A 189 -5.84 -0.61 -10.52
C TYR A 189 -6.46 -1.36 -11.70
N LEU A 190 -5.85 -1.28 -12.88
CA LEU A 190 -6.39 -1.90 -14.10
C LEU A 190 -6.47 -3.42 -14.01
N THR A 191 -5.61 -4.04 -13.21
CA THR A 191 -5.53 -5.51 -13.07
C THR A 191 -6.23 -6.05 -11.81
N ILE A 192 -6.61 -5.19 -10.86
CA ILE A 192 -7.20 -5.59 -9.58
C ILE A 192 -8.62 -5.03 -9.41
N GLU A 193 -8.80 -3.72 -9.63
CA GLU A 193 -10.01 -2.99 -9.23
C GLU A 193 -11.00 -2.77 -10.40
N LEU A 194 -10.49 -2.66 -11.62
CA LEU A 194 -11.30 -2.46 -12.81
C LEU A 194 -12.14 -3.70 -13.08
N LYS A 195 -13.46 -3.54 -13.08
CA LYS A 195 -14.43 -4.64 -13.31
C LYS A 195 -14.71 -4.93 -14.78
N GLY A 196 -14.28 -4.05 -15.65
CA GLY A 196 -14.51 -4.12 -17.07
C GLY A 196 -13.32 -4.63 -17.88
N ILE A 197 -13.40 -4.44 -19.18
CA ILE A 197 -12.31 -4.74 -20.10
C ILE A 197 -11.27 -3.63 -20.05
N ILE A 198 -10.00 -3.99 -19.90
CA ILE A 198 -8.89 -3.02 -19.92
C ILE A 198 -8.90 -2.24 -21.24
N PRO A 199 -8.92 -0.89 -21.20
CA PRO A 199 -8.93 -0.05 -22.40
C PRO A 199 -7.76 -0.35 -23.31
N LEU A 200 -8.00 -0.27 -24.65
CA LEU A 200 -7.02 -0.65 -25.67
C LEU A 200 -5.71 0.14 -25.56
N GLU A 201 -5.81 1.41 -25.18
CA GLU A 201 -4.65 2.30 -25.03
C GLU A 201 -3.63 1.82 -23.98
N PHE A 202 -4.07 1.09 -22.95
CA PHE A 202 -3.18 0.61 -21.88
C PHE A 202 -2.60 -0.78 -22.16
N ARG A 203 -3.20 -1.59 -23.03
CA ARG A 203 -2.83 -3.01 -23.22
C ARG A 203 -1.36 -3.20 -23.57
N LYS A 204 -0.80 -2.35 -24.43
CA LYS A 204 0.62 -2.42 -24.78
C LYS A 204 1.52 -2.04 -23.59
N ALA A 205 1.13 -1.02 -22.82
CA ALA A 205 1.89 -0.54 -21.71
C ALA A 205 1.85 -1.46 -20.48
N ILE A 206 0.78 -2.26 -20.34
CA ILE A 206 0.66 -3.27 -19.28
C ILE A 206 1.69 -4.41 -19.48
N GLY A 207 2.08 -4.70 -20.71
CA GLY A 207 3.08 -5.73 -20.98
C GLY A 207 2.64 -7.10 -20.44
N ASN A 208 3.49 -7.69 -19.60
CA ASN A 208 3.29 -8.99 -18.97
C ASN A 208 2.67 -8.93 -17.56
N HIS A 209 2.27 -7.77 -17.06
CA HIS A 209 1.63 -7.66 -15.75
C HIS A 209 0.27 -8.34 -15.75
N ILE A 210 0.09 -9.31 -14.84
CA ILE A 210 -1.17 -10.07 -14.68
C ILE A 210 -1.95 -9.53 -13.49
N TYR A 211 -1.28 -9.23 -12.38
CA TYR A 211 -1.90 -8.79 -11.14
C TYR A 211 -1.00 -7.86 -10.37
N GLY A 212 -1.41 -6.62 -10.21
CA GLY A 212 -0.59 -5.58 -9.57
C GLY A 212 0.55 -5.09 -10.47
N CYS A 213 1.41 -4.26 -9.89
CA CYS A 213 2.59 -3.68 -10.55
C CYS A 213 3.55 -3.13 -9.51
N ASP A 214 4.83 -3.51 -9.60
CA ASP A 214 5.88 -3.06 -8.68
C ASP A 214 6.87 -2.08 -9.34
N ASP A 215 6.70 -1.70 -10.61
CA ASP A 215 7.68 -0.92 -11.38
C ASP A 215 8.17 0.34 -10.65
N CYS A 216 7.25 1.10 -10.06
CA CYS A 216 7.59 2.31 -9.33
C CYS A 216 8.33 2.04 -8.01
N GLN A 217 8.18 0.84 -7.43
CA GLN A 217 8.92 0.39 -6.24
C GLN A 217 10.29 -0.16 -6.62
N ILE A 218 10.38 -0.96 -7.69
CA ILE A 218 11.64 -1.57 -8.17
C ILE A 218 12.71 -0.50 -8.42
N VAL A 219 12.35 0.61 -9.07
CA VAL A 219 13.30 1.68 -9.42
C VAL A 219 13.52 2.70 -8.29
N CYS A 220 12.83 2.55 -7.16
CA CYS A 220 12.99 3.47 -6.06
C CYS A 220 14.34 3.28 -5.36
N PRO A 221 15.23 4.30 -5.30
CA PRO A 221 16.54 4.14 -4.67
C PRO A 221 16.46 3.69 -3.21
N TRP A 222 15.39 4.03 -2.50
CA TRP A 222 15.19 3.62 -1.11
C TRP A 222 14.94 2.12 -0.96
N ASN A 223 14.50 1.43 -2.02
CA ASN A 223 14.32 -0.02 -2.00
C ASN A 223 15.65 -0.80 -2.17
N SER A 224 16.77 -0.11 -2.47
CA SER A 224 18.09 -0.74 -2.40
C SER A 224 18.51 -1.13 -0.98
N PHE A 225 17.84 -0.59 0.03
CA PHE A 225 18.01 -0.93 1.45
C PHE A 225 16.99 -1.94 1.96
N ALA A 226 16.04 -2.35 1.10
CA ALA A 226 15.01 -3.30 1.49
C ALA A 226 15.63 -4.64 1.87
N VAL A 227 15.16 -5.20 2.98
CA VAL A 227 15.60 -6.51 3.48
C VAL A 227 14.48 -7.53 3.30
N LYS A 228 14.85 -8.78 3.07
CA LYS A 228 13.87 -9.85 2.92
C LYS A 228 13.16 -10.12 4.24
N THR A 229 11.88 -10.50 4.14
CA THR A 229 11.08 -10.89 5.30
C THR A 229 11.56 -12.22 5.87
N ASP A 230 11.44 -12.36 7.18
CA ASP A 230 11.59 -13.62 7.91
C ASP A 230 10.24 -14.30 8.23
N GLU A 231 9.13 -13.69 7.77
CA GLU A 231 7.80 -14.24 7.90
C GLU A 231 7.63 -15.48 7.01
N GLU A 232 7.44 -16.65 7.63
CA GLU A 232 7.31 -17.92 6.91
C GLU A 232 6.11 -17.95 5.97
N ALA A 233 4.98 -17.36 6.37
CA ALA A 233 3.78 -17.28 5.54
C ALA A 233 3.97 -16.46 4.26
N PHE A 234 5.05 -15.65 4.18
CA PHE A 234 5.40 -14.86 2.99
C PHE A 234 6.58 -15.43 2.20
N ARG A 235 7.12 -16.60 2.56
CA ARG A 235 8.32 -17.18 1.93
C ARG A 235 8.02 -18.09 0.73
N GLU A 236 6.78 -18.50 0.50
CA GLU A 236 6.42 -19.46 -0.53
C GLU A 236 5.81 -18.74 -1.75
N GLY A 237 6.50 -18.80 -2.87
CA GLY A 237 5.97 -18.39 -4.16
C GLY A 237 6.99 -17.60 -4.99
N ASP A 238 7.35 -18.11 -6.16
CA ASP A 238 8.17 -17.37 -7.14
C ASP A 238 7.31 -16.44 -8.03
N GLY A 239 5.97 -16.53 -7.90
CA GLY A 239 4.97 -15.66 -8.54
C GLY A 239 5.03 -15.55 -10.06
N SER A 240 5.99 -16.20 -10.69
CA SER A 240 6.10 -16.19 -12.12
C SER A 240 5.50 -17.46 -12.73
N ARG A 241 4.44 -17.31 -13.52
CA ARG A 241 3.89 -18.41 -14.32
C ARG A 241 4.14 -18.15 -15.78
N GLN A 242 4.43 -19.21 -16.55
CA GLN A 242 4.50 -19.07 -17.99
C GLN A 242 3.12 -18.66 -18.52
N LEU A 243 3.08 -17.61 -19.35
CA LEU A 243 1.81 -17.11 -19.92
C LEU A 243 1.07 -18.18 -20.68
N VAL A 244 1.79 -19.10 -21.37
CA VAL A 244 1.21 -20.23 -22.08
C VAL A 244 0.48 -21.20 -21.15
N GLU A 245 0.95 -21.39 -19.91
CA GLU A 245 0.27 -22.25 -18.93
C GLU A 245 -1.01 -21.61 -18.44
N LEU A 246 -1.01 -20.31 -18.18
CA LEU A 246 -2.21 -19.56 -17.79
C LEU A 246 -3.27 -19.53 -18.88
N MET A 247 -2.88 -19.53 -20.16
CA MET A 247 -3.83 -19.58 -21.28
C MET A 247 -4.49 -20.94 -21.47
N ARG A 248 -3.97 -22.01 -20.85
CA ARG A 248 -4.53 -23.37 -20.90
C ARG A 248 -5.46 -23.70 -19.75
N MET A 249 -5.56 -22.85 -18.75
CA MET A 249 -6.49 -22.98 -17.62
C MET A 249 -7.88 -22.44 -17.98
#